data_6a65c101cfef8f2c838aade3b22fcf73
#
_entry.id   6a65c101cfef8f2c838aade3b22fcf73
#
_cell.length_a   1.000
_cell.length_b   1.000
_cell.length_c   1.000
_cell.angle_alpha   90.00
_cell.angle_beta   90.00
_cell.angle_gamma   90.00
#
_symmetry.space_group_name_H-M   'P 1'
#
loop_
_entity.id
_entity.type
_entity.pdbx_description
1 polymer ?
#
loop_
_entity_poly.entity_id
_entity_poly.type
_entity_poly.pdbx_seq_one_letter_code
_entity_poly.pdbx_strand_id
1 'polypeptide(L)'
;MTPEILAEFDSWLQEARDHGAIHEPTAMCLSTCGSDGQPAGRIVLLKHHNERGFVFFSNHETSYKADDLATNPHAALCFYWMPLTKQIRIEGRVEKIADEEADAYFASRPRGSQIGAWASQQSR
;
A
#
# COMPACT_ATOMS: atom_id res chain seq x y z
N MET A 1 -11.03 -9.68 1.74
CA MET A 1 -11.49 -9.12 0.44
C MET A 1 -12.19 -10.22 -0.33
N THR A 2 -13.36 -9.93 -0.88
CA THR A 2 -14.08 -10.94 -1.63
C THR A 2 -13.44 -11.18 -3.00
N PRO A 3 -13.64 -12.35 -3.60
CA PRO A 3 -13.10 -12.60 -4.94
C PRO A 3 -13.61 -11.61 -5.98
N GLU A 4 -14.84 -11.15 -5.86
CA GLU A 4 -15.43 -10.20 -6.80
C GLU A 4 -14.74 -8.84 -6.70
N ILE A 5 -14.47 -8.37 -5.50
CA ILE A 5 -13.79 -7.09 -5.28
C ILE A 5 -12.35 -7.19 -5.76
N LEU A 6 -11.69 -8.30 -5.48
CA LEU A 6 -10.32 -8.52 -5.94
C LEU A 6 -10.23 -8.50 -7.47
N ALA A 7 -11.16 -9.19 -8.13
CA ALA A 7 -11.20 -9.21 -9.59
C ALA A 7 -11.44 -7.82 -10.17
N GLU A 8 -12.32 -7.04 -9.55
CA GLU A 8 -12.56 -5.68 -10.01
C GLU A 8 -11.34 -4.80 -9.81
N PHE A 9 -10.66 -4.92 -8.68
CA PHE A 9 -9.42 -4.18 -8.46
C PHE A 9 -8.37 -4.57 -9.50
N ASP A 10 -8.20 -5.85 -9.76
CA ASP A 10 -7.24 -6.34 -10.75
C ASP A 10 -7.54 -5.75 -12.14
N SER A 11 -8.80 -5.71 -12.51
CA SER A 11 -9.23 -5.17 -13.80
C SER A 11 -8.93 -3.67 -13.90
N TRP A 12 -9.24 -2.93 -12.85
CA TRP A 12 -9.00 -1.49 -12.82
C TRP A 12 -7.51 -1.16 -12.80
N LEU A 13 -6.72 -1.93 -12.06
CA LEU A 13 -5.28 -1.74 -12.03
C LEU A 13 -4.66 -2.01 -13.39
N GLN A 14 -5.13 -3.06 -14.08
CA GLN A 14 -4.63 -3.36 -15.41
C GLN A 14 -5.01 -2.24 -16.39
N GLU A 15 -6.22 -1.72 -16.29
CA GLU A 15 -6.63 -0.58 -17.09
C GLU A 15 -5.72 0.63 -16.85
N ALA A 16 -5.36 0.87 -15.59
CA ALA A 16 -4.44 1.95 -15.24
C ALA A 16 -3.04 1.71 -15.79
N ARG A 17 -2.56 0.45 -15.73
CA ARG A 17 -1.25 0.10 -16.29
C ARG A 17 -1.18 0.30 -17.80
N ASP A 18 -2.28 0.05 -18.47
CA ASP A 18 -2.35 0.16 -19.93
C ASP A 18 -2.55 1.59 -20.41
N HIS A 19 -2.90 2.49 -19.50
CA HIS A 19 -3.20 3.87 -19.87
C HIS A 19 -1.92 4.70 -19.96
N GLY A 20 -1.68 5.27 -21.13
CA GLY A 20 -0.42 5.97 -21.40
C GLY A 20 -0.20 7.24 -20.57
N ALA A 21 -1.26 7.82 -20.00
CA ALA A 21 -1.14 9.03 -19.20
C ALA A 21 -0.93 8.75 -17.71
N ILE A 22 -0.94 7.49 -17.29
CA ILE A 22 -0.71 7.13 -15.88
C ILE A 22 0.69 6.52 -15.78
N HIS A 23 1.63 7.31 -15.28
CA HIS A 23 3.04 6.90 -15.25
C HIS A 23 3.36 5.91 -14.14
N GLU A 24 2.65 5.99 -13.01
CA GLU A 24 2.91 5.10 -11.88
C GLU A 24 1.58 4.63 -11.31
N PRO A 25 0.96 3.61 -11.91
CA PRO A 25 -0.37 3.16 -11.44
C PRO A 25 -0.35 2.54 -10.06
N THR A 26 0.81 2.11 -9.55
CA THR A 26 0.89 1.53 -8.22
C THR A 26 1.06 2.56 -7.11
N ALA A 27 1.23 3.84 -7.45
CA ALA A 27 1.37 4.88 -6.43
C ALA A 27 0.06 5.09 -5.69
N MET A 28 0.15 5.15 -4.38
CA MET A 28 -1.02 5.35 -3.54
C MET A 28 -0.62 6.17 -2.32
N CYS A 29 -1.57 6.91 -1.78
CA CYS A 29 -1.34 7.66 -0.55
C CYS A 29 -1.63 6.76 0.64
N LEU A 30 -0.66 6.60 1.52
CA LEU A 30 -0.83 5.91 2.78
C LEU A 30 -1.07 6.93 3.87
N SER A 31 -2.20 6.83 4.54
CA SER A 31 -2.55 7.72 5.65
C SER A 31 -2.50 6.94 6.95
N THR A 32 -1.80 7.50 7.91
CA THR A 32 -1.67 6.91 9.25
C THR A 32 -1.96 7.98 10.30
N CYS A 33 -2.20 7.54 11.52
CA CYS A 33 -2.46 8.45 12.63
C CYS A 33 -1.91 7.82 13.88
N GLY A 34 -1.05 8.56 14.58
CA GLY A 34 -0.46 8.08 15.81
C GLY A 34 -1.32 8.36 17.03
N SER A 35 -0.73 8.16 18.21
CA SER A 35 -1.42 8.34 19.48
C SER A 35 -1.80 9.80 19.75
N ASP A 36 -1.14 10.75 19.08
CA ASP A 36 -1.44 12.16 19.21
C ASP A 36 -2.65 12.61 18.40
N GLY A 37 -3.21 11.72 17.57
CA GLY A 37 -4.36 12.06 16.74
C GLY A 37 -4.04 12.84 15.48
N GLN A 38 -2.75 13.09 15.19
CA GLN A 38 -2.36 13.85 14.00
C GLN A 38 -2.26 12.91 12.80
N PRO A 39 -3.12 13.06 11.77
CA PRO A 39 -2.97 12.24 10.57
C PRO A 39 -1.75 12.67 9.75
N ALA A 40 -1.16 11.70 9.08
CA ALA A 40 -0.05 11.96 8.18
C ALA A 40 -0.24 11.13 6.92
N GLY A 41 0.08 11.72 5.76
CA GLY A 41 -0.05 11.04 4.47
C GLY A 41 1.25 11.10 3.70
N ARG A 42 1.54 10.04 2.95
CA ARG A 42 2.72 9.97 2.07
C ARG A 42 2.45 8.99 0.96
N ILE A 43 3.19 9.09 -0.12
CA ILE A 43 3.02 8.20 -1.26
C ILE A 43 3.90 6.98 -1.06
N VAL A 44 3.32 5.81 -1.25
CA VAL A 44 4.03 4.52 -1.27
C VAL A 44 3.60 3.78 -2.52
N LEU A 45 4.34 2.73 -2.87
CA LEU A 45 4.03 1.94 -4.06
C LEU A 45 3.51 0.57 -3.66
N LEU A 46 2.42 0.16 -4.31
CA LEU A 46 1.89 -1.18 -4.16
C LEU A 46 2.86 -2.17 -4.79
N LYS A 47 3.23 -3.22 -4.05
CA LYS A 47 4.14 -4.24 -4.55
C LYS A 47 3.44 -5.55 -4.86
N HIS A 48 2.44 -5.90 -4.08
CA HIS A 48 1.72 -7.15 -4.27
C HIS A 48 0.34 -7.01 -3.64
N HIS A 49 -0.63 -7.72 -4.17
CA HIS A 49 -1.96 -7.79 -3.57
C HIS A 49 -2.58 -9.14 -3.88
N ASN A 50 -3.40 -9.60 -2.97
CA ASN A 50 -4.16 -10.83 -3.12
C ASN A 50 -5.38 -10.76 -2.20
N GLU A 51 -6.06 -11.88 -2.02
CA GLU A 51 -7.26 -11.93 -1.18
C GLU A 51 -6.99 -11.62 0.29
N ARG A 52 -5.72 -11.69 0.71
CA ARG A 52 -5.32 -11.36 2.08
C ARG A 52 -5.11 -9.88 2.29
N GLY A 53 -4.83 -9.14 1.23
CA GLY A 53 -4.64 -7.71 1.35
C GLY A 53 -3.61 -7.14 0.38
N PHE A 54 -3.09 -5.99 0.76
CA PHE A 54 -2.19 -5.20 -0.07
C PHE A 54 -0.84 -5.06 0.62
N VAL A 55 0.23 -5.32 -0.12
CA VAL A 55 1.60 -5.22 0.40
C VAL A 55 2.25 -4.00 -0.23
N PHE A 56 2.82 -3.16 0.62
CA PHE A 56 3.56 -2.00 0.17
C PHE A 56 4.86 -1.90 0.95
N PHE A 57 5.83 -1.23 0.35
CA PHE A 57 7.11 -0.98 0.99
C PHE A 57 7.15 0.46 1.45
N SER A 58 7.66 0.64 2.65
CA SER A 58 7.85 1.97 3.18
C SER A 58 9.33 2.27 3.25
N ASN A 59 9.67 3.52 3.03
CA ASN A 59 11.02 3.96 3.25
C ASN A 59 11.26 4.00 4.76
N HIS A 60 12.28 3.29 5.18
CA HIS A 60 12.69 3.21 6.57
C HIS A 60 12.94 4.58 7.20
N GLU A 61 13.38 5.53 6.42
CA GLU A 61 13.73 6.86 6.92
C GLU A 61 12.50 7.72 7.24
N THR A 62 11.31 7.30 6.84
CA THR A 62 10.11 8.03 7.19
C THR A 62 9.59 7.51 8.54
N SER A 63 10.29 7.89 9.59
CA SER A 63 10.06 7.37 10.94
C SER A 63 8.67 7.61 11.47
N TYR A 64 8.03 8.72 11.10
CA TYR A 64 6.68 9.02 11.58
C TYR A 64 5.68 7.93 11.22
N LYS A 65 5.79 7.38 10.04
CA LYS A 65 4.89 6.32 9.61
C LYS A 65 5.06 5.07 10.47
N ALA A 66 6.31 4.68 10.73
CA ALA A 66 6.56 3.49 11.54
C ALA A 66 6.10 3.70 12.97
N ASP A 67 6.33 4.87 13.53
CA ASP A 67 5.89 5.20 14.87
C ASP A 67 4.37 5.23 14.98
N ASP A 68 3.71 5.83 13.99
CA ASP A 68 2.25 5.88 13.95
C ASP A 68 1.67 4.46 13.93
N LEU A 69 2.21 3.59 13.10
CA LEU A 69 1.69 2.23 12.97
C LEU A 69 1.99 1.38 14.19
N ALA A 70 3.07 1.67 14.92
CA ALA A 70 3.37 0.96 16.15
C ALA A 70 2.34 1.24 17.24
N THR A 71 1.80 2.47 17.27
CA THR A 71 0.82 2.86 18.28
C THR A 71 -0.61 2.71 17.79
N ASN A 72 -0.83 2.82 16.48
CA ASN A 72 -2.15 2.67 15.88
C ASN A 72 -2.00 1.94 14.54
N PRO A 73 -2.32 0.66 14.49
CA PRO A 73 -2.11 -0.14 13.29
C PRO A 73 -3.16 0.05 12.19
N HIS A 74 -4.07 0.99 12.36
CA HIS A 74 -5.08 1.26 11.34
C HIS A 74 -4.57 2.29 10.34
N ALA A 75 -4.85 2.07 9.08
CA ALA A 75 -4.40 2.94 8.01
C ALA A 75 -5.39 2.97 6.86
N ALA A 76 -5.22 3.93 5.99
CA ALA A 76 -6.00 4.02 4.76
C ALA A 76 -5.04 4.17 3.58
N LEU A 77 -5.37 3.52 2.48
CA LEU A 77 -4.68 3.65 1.22
C LEU A 77 -5.64 4.30 0.22
N CYS A 78 -5.12 5.18 -0.61
CA CYS A 78 -5.95 5.81 -1.63
C CYS A 78 -5.19 5.85 -2.96
N PHE A 79 -5.76 5.22 -3.96
CA PHE A 79 -5.33 5.35 -5.35
C PHE A 79 -6.19 6.39 -6.02
N TYR A 80 -5.57 7.20 -6.87
CA TYR A 80 -6.34 8.12 -7.71
C TYR A 80 -5.76 8.10 -9.12
N TRP A 81 -6.52 7.54 -10.05
CA TRP A 81 -6.16 7.46 -11.46
C TRP A 81 -7.00 8.49 -12.22
N MET A 82 -6.53 9.73 -12.21
CA MET A 82 -7.28 10.85 -12.75
C MET A 82 -7.73 10.65 -14.20
N PRO A 83 -6.86 10.17 -15.12
CA PRO A 83 -7.31 9.98 -16.51
C PRO A 83 -8.47 9.01 -16.65
N LEU A 84 -8.66 8.10 -15.71
CA LEU A 84 -9.78 7.16 -15.71
C LEU A 84 -10.95 7.64 -14.86
N THR A 85 -10.77 8.74 -14.15
CA THR A 85 -11.75 9.26 -13.18
C THR A 85 -12.13 8.19 -12.15
N LYS A 86 -11.12 7.46 -11.67
CA LYS A 86 -11.30 6.38 -10.69
C LYS A 86 -10.49 6.66 -9.45
N GLN A 87 -11.12 6.44 -8.31
CA GLN A 87 -10.48 6.51 -7.01
C GLN A 87 -10.80 5.23 -6.24
N ILE A 88 -9.80 4.66 -5.60
CA ILE A 88 -9.99 3.46 -4.77
C ILE A 88 -9.44 3.76 -3.39
N ARG A 89 -10.25 3.50 -2.38
CA ARG A 89 -9.85 3.66 -0.99
C ARG A 89 -9.91 2.30 -0.31
N ILE A 90 -8.88 2.02 0.46
CA ILE A 90 -8.76 0.78 1.23
C ILE A 90 -8.47 1.16 2.66
N GLU A 91 -9.28 0.68 3.58
CA GLU A 91 -9.06 0.95 5.00
C GLU A 91 -8.89 -0.38 5.71
N GLY A 92 -7.98 -0.43 6.64
CA GLY A 92 -7.77 -1.66 7.35
C GLY A 92 -6.61 -1.60 8.32
N ARG A 93 -6.32 -2.78 8.85
CA ARG A 93 -5.22 -2.98 9.78
C ARG A 93 -3.94 -3.26 8.99
N VAL A 94 -2.85 -2.69 9.46
CA VAL A 94 -1.54 -2.85 8.85
C VAL A 94 -0.65 -3.64 9.81
N GLU A 95 0.09 -4.60 9.25
CA GLU A 95 1.06 -5.34 10.03
C GLU A 95 2.32 -5.54 9.21
N LYS A 96 3.43 -5.70 9.89
CA LYS A 96 4.70 -5.98 9.21
C LYS A 96 4.69 -7.44 8.76
N ILE A 97 5.01 -7.68 7.50
CA ILE A 97 5.10 -9.05 7.01
C ILE A 97 6.40 -9.70 7.49
N ALA A 98 6.41 -11.03 7.51
CA ALA A 98 7.58 -11.79 7.96
C ALA A 98 8.79 -11.50 7.07
N ASP A 99 9.99 -11.62 7.65
CA ASP A 99 11.21 -11.32 6.92
C ASP A 99 11.35 -12.19 5.67
N GLU A 100 10.95 -13.44 5.72
CA GLU A 100 11.02 -14.34 4.56
C GLU A 100 10.12 -13.85 3.44
N GLU A 101 8.92 -13.36 3.76
CA GLU A 101 8.02 -12.80 2.76
C GLU A 101 8.59 -11.50 2.19
N ALA A 102 9.16 -10.68 3.05
CA ALA A 102 9.77 -9.42 2.61
C ALA A 102 10.92 -9.69 1.65
N ASP A 103 11.75 -10.68 1.94
CA ASP A 103 12.86 -11.06 1.08
C ASP A 103 12.37 -11.50 -0.30
N ALA A 104 11.29 -12.24 -0.36
CA ALA A 104 10.72 -12.68 -1.63
C ALA A 104 10.27 -11.50 -2.50
N TYR A 105 9.68 -10.47 -1.89
CA TYR A 105 9.24 -9.28 -2.64
C TYR A 105 10.40 -8.40 -3.05
N PHE A 106 11.51 -8.43 -2.31
CA PHE A 106 12.65 -7.54 -2.52
C PHE A 106 13.81 -8.18 -3.26
N ALA A 107 13.67 -9.41 -3.71
CA ALA A 107 14.79 -10.20 -4.22
C ALA A 107 15.62 -9.50 -5.28
N SER A 108 15.01 -8.64 -6.09
CA SER A 108 15.70 -7.92 -7.15
C SER A 108 16.15 -6.51 -6.75
N ARG A 109 15.98 -6.11 -5.50
CA ARG A 109 16.26 -4.74 -5.07
C ARG A 109 17.57 -4.63 -4.30
N PRO A 110 18.22 -3.46 -4.35
CA PRO A 110 19.35 -3.21 -3.48
C PRO A 110 18.96 -3.36 -2.02
N ARG A 111 19.87 -3.88 -1.21
CA ARG A 111 19.58 -4.20 0.18
C ARG A 111 19.10 -2.99 0.99
N GLY A 112 19.62 -1.81 0.71
CA GLY A 112 19.23 -0.61 1.44
C GLY A 112 17.78 -0.20 1.24
N SER A 113 17.14 -0.66 0.15
CA SER A 113 15.74 -0.35 -0.11
C SER A 113 14.79 -1.44 0.35
N GLN A 114 15.29 -2.48 1.02
CA GLN A 114 14.52 -3.63 1.46
C GLN A 114 13.98 -3.49 2.88
N ILE A 115 13.99 -2.30 3.41
CA ILE A 115 13.59 -2.05 4.79
C ILE A 115 12.14 -1.64 4.83
N GLY A 116 11.39 -2.21 5.75
CA GLY A 116 10.03 -1.77 6.03
C GLY A 116 9.00 -2.21 5.02
N ALA A 117 8.83 -3.51 4.87
CA ALA A 117 7.70 -4.05 4.09
C ALA A 117 6.50 -4.20 5.02
N TRP A 118 5.32 -3.81 4.56
CA TRP A 118 4.09 -3.86 5.34
C TRP A 118 2.99 -4.52 4.52
N ALA A 119 2.09 -5.20 5.21
CA ALA A 119 0.89 -5.77 4.59
C ALA A 119 -0.33 -5.08 5.17
N SER A 120 -1.20 -4.60 4.30
CA SER A 120 -2.45 -3.98 4.70
C SER A 120 -3.57 -4.99 4.52
N GLN A 121 -4.26 -5.32 5.60
CA GLN A 121 -5.41 -6.20 5.53
C GLN A 121 -6.62 -5.38 5.12
N GLN A 122 -7.22 -5.80 4.06
CA GLN A 122 -8.28 -5.09 3.40
C GLN A 122 -9.58 -5.15 4.21
N SER A 123 -10.18 -4.04 4.52
CA SER A 123 -11.39 -4.00 5.31
C SER A 123 -12.59 -3.45 4.57
N ARG A 124 -12.39 -2.81 3.48
CA ARG A 124 -13.42 -2.11 2.77
C ARG A 124 -14.80 -2.55 3.05
#